data_d996dd66b00a88a22a38967ab39fdf48
#
_entry.id   d996dd66b00a88a22a38967ab39fdf48
#
_cell.length_a   1.000
_cell.length_b   1.000
_cell.length_c   1.000
_cell.angle_alpha   90.00
_cell.angle_beta   90.00
_cell.angle_gamma   90.00
#
_symmetry.space_group_name_H-M   'P 1'
#
loop_
_entity.id
_entity.type
_entity.pdbx_description
1 polymer ?
#
loop_
_entity_poly.entity_id
_entity_poly.type
_entity_poly.pdbx_seq_one_letter_code
_entity_poly.pdbx_strand_id
1 'polypeptide(L)'
;MGYGLVKDDGSVFIEKEATEGVYQAEQAGASAAEVLSDGLEFVPTKELLERNNRTSTVETVVSRVGQKSMAGTVPTEFKAGANEGDETETAALYEALLGGKDALLERTSLTSHTTTKLFLTGGEELQYKKGHIVKVKQSEIAGVDHVSPIVEVDSTFGIESITLLVPYGSAFSDNVKISASTQFYHKSGQPTLSVTNYLGGEIREKAIGMRPVSAELANFATGQLPEMSFSLEGLDFAREVGTPLFDPAYDSQEGAEPPVVLCSKVYKDATELTLNSLSISFTNTLGFLTSTASCSGKISSRVTKFQVGFTINPYMENDDVDLFELFEDNTGFSIFGSSNNYGASEDEKEQVVAFYMPNCRIPEITTGDEDGILTDAINGTAHRDAGNDTIFLAFI
;
A
#
# COMPACT_ATOMS: atom_id res chain seq x y z
N MET A 1 -8.75 -34.75 25.36
CA MET A 1 -7.36 -34.26 25.24
C MET A 1 -7.39 -33.28 24.07
N GLY A 2 -7.26 -31.99 24.36
CA GLY A 2 -7.17 -30.99 23.30
C GLY A 2 -5.79 -31.09 22.64
N TYR A 3 -5.75 -31.31 21.34
CA TYR A 3 -4.54 -31.14 20.55
C TYR A 3 -4.25 -29.65 20.48
N GLY A 4 -2.97 -29.25 20.52
CA GLY A 4 -2.59 -27.86 20.31
C GLY A 4 -3.02 -27.40 18.92
N LEU A 5 -3.50 -26.15 18.82
CA LEU A 5 -3.86 -25.53 17.53
C LEU A 5 -2.58 -25.27 16.71
N VAL A 6 -2.66 -25.44 15.40
CA VAL A 6 -1.57 -25.15 14.48
C VAL A 6 -1.68 -23.71 14.03
N LYS A 7 -0.56 -22.97 14.03
CA LYS A 7 -0.52 -21.53 13.69
C LYS A 7 -0.98 -21.28 12.26
N ASP A 8 -0.55 -22.11 11.33
CA ASP A 8 -0.80 -21.94 9.88
C ASP A 8 -2.16 -22.50 9.42
N ASP A 9 -2.95 -23.11 10.35
CA ASP A 9 -4.33 -23.55 10.11
C ASP A 9 -5.29 -22.46 10.59
N GLY A 10 -5.17 -21.28 10.00
CA GLY A 10 -5.95 -20.10 10.35
C GLY A 10 -6.32 -19.27 9.13
N SER A 11 -7.25 -18.35 9.30
CA SER A 11 -7.63 -17.40 8.27
C SER A 11 -7.82 -16.01 8.86
N VAL A 12 -7.49 -14.99 8.07
CA VAL A 12 -7.63 -13.58 8.47
C VAL A 12 -8.64 -12.90 7.55
N PHE A 13 -9.61 -12.23 8.13
CA PHE A 13 -10.59 -11.41 7.40
C PHE A 13 -10.43 -9.95 7.81
N ILE A 14 -10.43 -9.06 6.83
CA ILE A 14 -10.22 -7.63 7.02
C ILE A 14 -11.37 -6.88 6.38
N GLU A 15 -12.22 -6.31 7.22
CA GLU A 15 -13.44 -5.63 6.79
C GLU A 15 -13.40 -4.14 7.19
N LYS A 16 -13.92 -3.29 6.32
CA LYS A 16 -14.10 -1.87 6.67
C LYS A 16 -15.28 -1.71 7.60
N GLU A 17 -15.10 -0.97 8.68
CA GLU A 17 -16.19 -0.66 9.60
C GLU A 17 -17.16 0.34 9.00
N ALA A 18 -18.44 0.00 8.98
CA ALA A 18 -19.52 0.92 8.61
C ALA A 18 -19.68 2.06 9.63
N THR A 19 -19.38 1.78 10.89
CA THR A 19 -19.33 2.74 11.99
C THR A 19 -18.07 2.46 12.80
N GLU A 20 -17.26 3.48 12.98
CA GLU A 20 -15.98 3.38 13.68
C GLU A 20 -16.13 2.80 15.08
N GLY A 21 -15.32 1.80 15.41
CA GLY A 21 -15.33 1.12 16.70
C GLY A 21 -16.50 0.14 16.90
N VAL A 22 -17.25 -0.14 15.84
CA VAL A 22 -18.29 -1.17 15.84
C VAL A 22 -17.84 -2.33 14.98
N TYR A 23 -17.67 -3.49 15.62
CA TYR A 23 -17.20 -4.69 14.93
C TYR A 23 -18.04 -4.99 13.68
N GLN A 24 -17.38 -5.08 12.57
CA GLN A 24 -17.94 -5.56 11.31
C GLN A 24 -17.58 -7.03 11.16
N ALA A 25 -18.58 -7.91 11.13
CA ALA A 25 -18.34 -9.32 10.88
C ALA A 25 -18.02 -9.56 9.41
N GLU A 26 -17.24 -10.60 9.16
CA GLU A 26 -17.01 -11.13 7.82
C GLU A 26 -18.35 -11.41 7.12
N GLN A 27 -18.45 -11.06 5.86
CA GLN A 27 -19.66 -11.28 5.07
C GLN A 27 -19.62 -12.65 4.39
N ALA A 28 -20.79 -13.25 4.19
CA ALA A 28 -20.89 -14.52 3.46
C ALA A 28 -20.34 -14.34 2.03
N GLY A 29 -19.35 -15.15 1.69
CA GLY A 29 -18.63 -15.05 0.41
C GLY A 29 -17.46 -14.06 0.41
N ALA A 30 -17.09 -13.45 1.55
CA ALA A 30 -15.85 -12.71 1.65
C ALA A 30 -14.66 -13.65 1.53
N SER A 31 -13.66 -13.25 0.77
CA SER A 31 -12.39 -13.96 0.71
C SER A 31 -11.57 -13.68 1.97
N ALA A 32 -10.86 -14.68 2.46
CA ALA A 32 -9.85 -14.46 3.49
C ALA A 32 -8.69 -13.68 2.87
N ALA A 33 -8.13 -12.74 3.60
CA ALA A 33 -6.96 -12.03 3.14
C ALA A 33 -5.74 -12.97 3.17
N GLU A 34 -5.02 -13.06 2.08
CA GLU A 34 -3.73 -13.73 2.01
C GLU A 34 -2.69 -12.90 2.76
N VAL A 35 -2.27 -13.41 3.91
CA VAL A 35 -1.28 -12.77 4.77
C VAL A 35 -0.12 -13.72 5.01
N LEU A 36 1.08 -13.17 5.13
CA LEU A 36 2.25 -13.97 5.45
C LEU A 36 2.15 -14.47 6.90
N SER A 37 2.38 -15.75 7.12
CA SER A 37 2.33 -16.34 8.47
C SER A 37 3.47 -15.85 9.36
N ASP A 38 4.61 -15.49 8.76
CA ASP A 38 5.75 -14.93 9.47
C ASP A 38 5.53 -13.43 9.72
N GLY A 39 5.56 -13.04 10.98
CA GLY A 39 5.32 -11.67 11.41
C GLY A 39 3.83 -11.30 11.65
N LEU A 40 2.87 -12.16 11.34
CA LEU A 40 1.47 -11.94 11.72
C LEU A 40 1.30 -12.02 13.23
N GLU A 41 0.91 -10.92 13.85
CA GLU A 41 0.76 -10.83 15.30
C GLU A 41 -0.40 -9.90 15.69
N PHE A 42 -1.15 -10.29 16.73
CA PHE A 42 -2.14 -9.44 17.38
C PHE A 42 -1.93 -9.45 18.89
N VAL A 43 -1.68 -8.28 19.46
CA VAL A 43 -1.34 -8.10 20.89
C VAL A 43 -2.42 -7.29 21.60
N PRO A 44 -3.36 -7.94 22.30
CA PRO A 44 -4.31 -7.25 23.13
C PRO A 44 -3.65 -6.74 24.41
N THR A 45 -3.85 -5.46 24.73
CA THR A 45 -3.31 -4.84 25.94
C THR A 45 -4.40 -4.22 26.80
N LYS A 46 -4.16 -4.20 28.12
CA LYS A 46 -5.01 -3.55 29.11
C LYS A 46 -4.13 -2.72 30.03
N GLU A 47 -4.49 -1.47 30.20
CA GLU A 47 -3.87 -0.65 31.23
C GLU A 47 -4.23 -1.19 32.61
N LEU A 48 -3.24 -1.30 33.51
CA LEU A 48 -3.45 -1.66 34.90
C LEU A 48 -3.24 -0.44 35.79
N LEU A 49 -4.32 0.03 36.40
CA LEU A 49 -4.30 1.14 37.35
C LEU A 49 -3.90 0.62 38.73
N GLU A 50 -2.71 0.94 39.17
CA GLU A 50 -2.22 0.58 40.48
C GLU A 50 -2.98 1.33 41.59
N ARG A 51 -3.22 0.64 42.70
CA ARG A 51 -3.89 1.20 43.88
C ARG A 51 -2.90 1.27 45.03
N ASN A 52 -2.39 2.47 45.29
CA ASN A 52 -1.45 2.73 46.38
C ASN A 52 -2.21 3.04 47.71
N ASN A 53 -3.01 2.10 48.15
CA ASN A 53 -3.74 2.26 49.41
C ASN A 53 -2.82 1.94 50.61
N ARG A 54 -2.86 2.80 51.61
CA ARG A 54 -2.16 2.51 52.87
C ARG A 54 -2.95 1.43 53.62
N THR A 55 -2.43 0.21 53.60
CA THR A 55 -2.95 -0.94 54.34
C THR A 55 -2.05 -1.27 55.51
N SER A 56 -2.49 -2.07 56.43
CA SER A 56 -1.69 -2.52 57.56
C SER A 56 -0.62 -3.56 57.18
N THR A 57 -0.50 -3.90 55.89
CA THR A 57 0.46 -4.86 55.34
C THR A 57 1.31 -4.20 54.26
N VAL A 58 2.49 -4.77 53.98
CA VAL A 58 3.39 -4.35 52.91
C VAL A 58 2.99 -4.98 51.55
N GLU A 59 1.90 -5.73 51.49
CA GLU A 59 1.42 -6.39 50.27
C GLU A 59 0.74 -5.40 49.34
N THR A 60 0.91 -5.60 48.02
CA THR A 60 0.29 -4.78 47.00
C THR A 60 -1.20 -5.07 46.85
N VAL A 61 -2.00 -4.02 46.69
CA VAL A 61 -3.45 -4.13 46.42
C VAL A 61 -3.68 -4.46 44.98
N VAL A 62 -4.69 -5.28 44.69
CA VAL A 62 -5.09 -5.64 43.32
C VAL A 62 -5.37 -4.40 42.48
N SER A 63 -4.69 -4.29 41.33
CA SER A 63 -4.89 -3.23 40.33
C SER A 63 -6.28 -3.32 39.70
N ARG A 64 -6.76 -2.21 39.15
CA ARG A 64 -7.97 -2.14 38.35
C ARG A 64 -7.63 -2.05 36.86
N VAL A 65 -8.43 -2.68 36.03
CA VAL A 65 -8.29 -2.57 34.58
C VAL A 65 -8.74 -1.18 34.13
N GLY A 66 -7.88 -0.47 33.43
CA GLY A 66 -8.13 0.81 32.78
C GLY A 66 -8.50 0.64 31.30
N GLN A 67 -7.87 1.44 30.45
CA GLN A 67 -8.13 1.41 29.00
C GLN A 67 -7.66 0.11 28.37
N LYS A 68 -8.33 -0.26 27.27
CA LYS A 68 -7.93 -1.36 26.41
C LYS A 68 -7.37 -0.83 25.09
N SER A 69 -6.48 -1.57 24.48
CA SER A 69 -6.01 -1.36 23.13
C SER A 69 -5.61 -2.67 22.46
N MET A 70 -5.61 -2.68 21.16
CA MET A 70 -5.12 -3.77 20.32
C MET A 70 -4.02 -3.23 19.43
N ALA A 71 -2.87 -3.88 19.41
CA ALA A 71 -1.85 -3.68 18.39
C ALA A 71 -1.81 -4.92 17.49
N GLY A 72 -1.46 -4.75 16.23
CA GLY A 72 -1.31 -5.87 15.32
C GLY A 72 -0.32 -5.56 14.21
N THR A 73 0.31 -6.59 13.69
CA THR A 73 1.14 -6.53 12.48
C THR A 73 0.56 -7.50 11.47
N VAL A 74 0.34 -7.01 10.25
CA VAL A 74 -0.23 -7.78 9.14
C VAL A 74 0.72 -7.65 7.95
N PRO A 75 1.62 -8.62 7.76
CA PRO A 75 2.49 -8.68 6.58
C PRO A 75 1.73 -9.31 5.41
N THR A 76 1.87 -8.71 4.24
CA THR A 76 1.21 -9.14 3.00
C THR A 76 2.19 -9.08 1.82
N GLU A 77 1.94 -9.86 0.80
CA GLU A 77 2.61 -9.67 -0.48
C GLU A 77 2.12 -8.39 -1.16
N PHE A 78 3.01 -7.68 -1.84
CA PHE A 78 2.64 -6.52 -2.64
C PHE A 78 2.30 -6.97 -4.06
N LYS A 79 1.03 -7.37 -4.25
CA LYS A 79 0.53 -7.96 -5.50
C LYS A 79 -0.79 -7.34 -5.94
N ALA A 80 -1.05 -7.37 -7.25
CA ALA A 80 -2.31 -6.94 -7.84
C ALA A 80 -3.43 -7.98 -7.62
N GLY A 81 -4.64 -7.69 -8.05
CA GLY A 81 -5.75 -8.63 -8.09
C GLY A 81 -5.56 -9.74 -9.13
N ALA A 82 -6.42 -10.76 -9.12
CA ALA A 82 -6.33 -11.90 -10.03
C ALA A 82 -6.51 -11.52 -11.50
N ASN A 83 -7.37 -10.54 -11.76
CA ASN A 83 -7.58 -10.00 -13.09
C ASN A 83 -7.31 -8.51 -13.12
N GLU A 84 -7.09 -7.99 -14.32
CA GLU A 84 -6.87 -6.57 -14.54
C GLU A 84 -8.04 -5.72 -14.02
N GLY A 85 -7.73 -4.76 -13.15
CA GLY A 85 -8.70 -3.90 -12.49
C GLY A 85 -9.38 -4.49 -11.26
N ASP A 86 -9.16 -5.78 -10.95
CA ASP A 86 -9.63 -6.37 -9.71
C ASP A 86 -8.91 -5.76 -8.51
N GLU A 87 -9.62 -5.66 -7.41
CA GLU A 87 -9.04 -5.23 -6.16
C GLU A 87 -8.19 -6.34 -5.54
N THR A 88 -7.03 -5.99 -5.01
CA THR A 88 -6.29 -6.91 -4.15
C THR A 88 -7.10 -7.24 -2.88
N GLU A 89 -6.99 -8.46 -2.36
CA GLU A 89 -7.67 -8.89 -1.12
C GLU A 89 -7.35 -7.99 0.08
N THR A 90 -6.19 -7.35 0.05
CA THR A 90 -5.72 -6.44 1.09
C THR A 90 -6.08 -4.97 0.82
N ALA A 91 -6.94 -4.69 -0.19
CA ALA A 91 -7.36 -3.33 -0.57
C ALA A 91 -7.86 -2.49 0.60
N ALA A 92 -8.55 -3.13 1.57
CA ALA A 92 -9.03 -2.45 2.77
C ALA A 92 -7.89 -1.87 3.62
N LEU A 93 -6.73 -2.55 3.70
CA LEU A 93 -5.53 -2.05 4.41
C LEU A 93 -4.96 -0.80 3.73
N TYR A 94 -4.84 -0.82 2.40
CA TYR A 94 -4.35 0.34 1.63
C TYR A 94 -5.29 1.53 1.75
N GLU A 95 -6.61 1.30 1.68
CA GLU A 95 -7.59 2.36 1.87
C GLU A 95 -7.57 2.92 3.32
N ALA A 96 -7.39 2.07 4.32
CA ALA A 96 -7.26 2.50 5.71
C ALA A 96 -5.94 3.26 5.97
N LEU A 97 -4.86 2.93 5.24
CA LEU A 97 -3.58 3.61 5.33
C LEU A 97 -3.63 4.99 4.67
N LEU A 98 -4.13 5.05 3.44
CA LEU A 98 -4.06 6.21 2.55
C LEU A 98 -5.35 7.04 2.51
N GLY A 99 -6.51 6.42 2.59
CA GLY A 99 -7.83 7.07 2.66
C GLY A 99 -8.49 7.32 1.31
N GLY A 100 -7.77 7.37 0.21
CA GLY A 100 -8.30 7.57 -1.13
C GLY A 100 -8.19 6.29 -1.96
N LYS A 101 -9.24 6.00 -2.73
CA LYS A 101 -9.29 4.89 -3.66
C LYS A 101 -10.08 5.31 -4.88
N ASP A 102 -9.54 5.06 -6.06
CA ASP A 102 -10.21 5.24 -7.34
C ASP A 102 -10.06 3.94 -8.17
N ALA A 103 -11.15 3.44 -8.72
CA ALA A 103 -11.15 2.34 -9.68
C ALA A 103 -11.24 2.93 -11.10
N LEU A 104 -10.21 2.69 -11.90
CA LEU A 104 -10.15 3.12 -13.30
C LEU A 104 -10.61 1.99 -14.21
N LEU A 105 -11.49 2.31 -15.16
CA LEU A 105 -11.99 1.34 -16.13
C LEU A 105 -11.07 1.30 -17.35
N GLU A 106 -11.03 0.15 -18.03
CA GLU A 106 -10.35 0.03 -19.33
C GLU A 106 -10.91 1.06 -20.31
N ARG A 107 -10.02 1.72 -21.06
CA ARG A 107 -10.36 2.69 -22.10
C ARG A 107 -9.54 2.43 -23.37
N THR A 108 -10.11 2.84 -24.49
CA THR A 108 -9.40 2.83 -25.78
C THR A 108 -9.15 4.27 -26.20
N SER A 109 -7.89 4.60 -26.43
CA SER A 109 -7.51 5.92 -26.89
C SER A 109 -7.94 6.18 -28.33
N LEU A 110 -7.94 7.43 -28.75
CA LEU A 110 -8.24 7.85 -30.12
C LEU A 110 -7.02 7.61 -31.06
N THR A 111 -6.69 8.58 -31.86
CA THR A 111 -5.62 8.58 -32.87
C THR A 111 -4.68 9.77 -32.67
N SER A 112 -3.58 9.79 -33.42
CA SER A 112 -2.63 10.91 -33.45
C SER A 112 -1.87 11.16 -32.14
N HIS A 113 -1.53 10.10 -31.42
CA HIS A 113 -0.77 10.17 -30.16
C HIS A 113 0.68 10.65 -30.37
N THR A 114 1.27 11.11 -29.30
CA THR A 114 2.71 11.39 -29.23
C THR A 114 3.41 10.34 -28.36
N THR A 115 4.71 10.52 -28.10
CA THR A 115 5.46 9.64 -27.18
C THR A 115 5.03 9.76 -25.70
N THR A 116 4.30 10.82 -25.34
CA THR A 116 3.87 11.08 -23.96
C THR A 116 2.39 11.42 -23.85
N LYS A 117 1.69 11.73 -24.95
CA LYS A 117 0.32 12.23 -24.90
C LYS A 117 -0.65 11.27 -25.58
N LEU A 118 -1.68 10.86 -24.84
CA LEU A 118 -2.76 10.02 -25.32
C LEU A 118 -4.05 10.83 -25.38
N PHE A 119 -4.70 10.84 -26.55
CA PHE A 119 -6.00 11.49 -26.75
C PHE A 119 -7.12 10.52 -26.45
N LEU A 120 -8.16 11.00 -25.78
CA LEU A 120 -9.28 10.21 -25.28
C LEU A 120 -10.59 10.71 -25.89
N THR A 121 -11.61 9.89 -25.82
CA THR A 121 -12.98 10.31 -26.16
C THR A 121 -13.49 11.28 -25.09
N GLY A 122 -14.14 12.36 -25.47
CA GLY A 122 -14.60 13.38 -24.53
C GLY A 122 -15.42 12.83 -23.37
N GLY A 123 -15.01 13.18 -22.17
CA GLY A 123 -15.57 12.71 -20.92
C GLY A 123 -14.86 11.50 -20.30
N GLU A 124 -14.05 10.75 -21.06
CA GLU A 124 -13.29 9.60 -20.53
C GLU A 124 -12.07 10.05 -19.69
N GLU A 125 -11.53 11.23 -19.99
CA GLU A 125 -10.45 11.84 -19.22
C GLU A 125 -10.84 12.14 -17.75
N LEU A 126 -12.14 12.29 -17.47
CA LEU A 126 -12.65 12.63 -16.14
C LEU A 126 -12.41 11.57 -15.06
N GLN A 127 -12.17 10.32 -15.46
CA GLN A 127 -11.77 9.29 -14.50
C GLN A 127 -10.32 9.42 -14.05
N TYR A 128 -9.49 10.12 -14.83
CA TYR A 128 -8.07 10.26 -14.55
C TYR A 128 -7.75 11.51 -13.73
N LYS A 129 -6.70 11.44 -12.93
CA LYS A 129 -6.16 12.56 -12.16
C LYS A 129 -4.64 12.60 -12.33
N LYS A 130 -4.06 13.78 -12.16
CA LYS A 130 -2.60 13.90 -12.03
C LYS A 130 -2.13 12.99 -10.90
N GLY A 131 -1.13 12.17 -11.17
CA GLY A 131 -0.57 11.19 -10.26
C GLY A 131 -1.07 9.75 -10.42
N HIS A 132 -2.25 9.53 -11.05
CA HIS A 132 -2.67 8.17 -11.37
C HIS A 132 -1.66 7.49 -12.28
N ILE A 133 -1.46 6.19 -12.08
CA ILE A 133 -0.53 5.38 -12.86
C ILE A 133 -1.34 4.53 -13.83
N VAL A 134 -0.97 4.56 -15.09
CA VAL A 134 -1.67 3.83 -16.15
C VAL A 134 -0.75 2.89 -16.87
N LYS A 135 -1.28 1.75 -17.30
CA LYS A 135 -0.63 0.79 -18.19
C LYS A 135 -1.26 0.93 -19.57
N VAL A 136 -0.43 1.17 -20.57
CA VAL A 136 -0.86 1.33 -21.96
C VAL A 136 -0.46 0.07 -22.73
N LYS A 137 -1.45 -0.66 -23.22
CA LYS A 137 -1.25 -1.89 -23.99
C LYS A 137 -1.19 -1.54 -25.47
N GLN A 138 -0.10 -1.91 -26.12
CA GLN A 138 0.08 -1.71 -27.54
C GLN A 138 -0.26 -2.99 -28.30
N SER A 139 -1.39 -3.04 -28.97
CA SER A 139 -2.01 -4.24 -29.53
C SER A 139 -1.20 -4.94 -30.65
N GLU A 140 -0.18 -4.32 -31.21
CA GLU A 140 0.55 -4.86 -32.37
C GLU A 140 1.91 -5.51 -32.02
N ILE A 141 2.42 -5.31 -30.81
CA ILE A 141 3.71 -5.87 -30.38
C ILE A 141 3.50 -6.53 -29.02
N ALA A 142 3.26 -7.82 -29.00
CA ALA A 142 3.16 -8.60 -27.76
C ALA A 142 4.38 -8.36 -26.85
N GLY A 143 4.15 -7.94 -25.61
CA GLY A 143 5.17 -7.79 -24.58
C GLY A 143 5.80 -6.39 -24.46
N VAL A 144 5.21 -5.34 -25.04
CA VAL A 144 5.68 -3.95 -24.89
C VAL A 144 4.59 -3.09 -24.26
N ASP A 145 4.19 -3.44 -23.05
CA ASP A 145 3.33 -2.59 -22.25
C ASP A 145 4.12 -1.43 -21.64
N HIS A 146 3.52 -0.26 -21.61
CA HIS A 146 4.12 0.93 -21.06
C HIS A 146 3.39 1.39 -19.81
N VAL A 147 4.08 1.41 -18.68
CA VAL A 147 3.53 1.88 -17.42
C VAL A 147 4.10 3.26 -17.11
N SER A 148 3.24 4.21 -16.79
CA SER A 148 3.69 5.57 -16.48
C SER A 148 2.66 6.33 -15.64
N PRO A 149 3.11 7.21 -14.73
CA PRO A 149 2.22 8.16 -14.05
C PRO A 149 1.74 9.25 -15.02
N ILE A 150 0.53 9.75 -14.74
CA ILE A 150 -0.07 10.89 -15.42
C ILE A 150 0.42 12.18 -14.76
N VAL A 151 1.02 13.08 -15.53
CA VAL A 151 1.47 14.39 -15.04
C VAL A 151 0.49 15.50 -15.34
N GLU A 152 -0.37 15.32 -16.35
CA GLU A 152 -1.37 16.32 -16.74
C GLU A 152 -2.61 15.62 -17.32
N VAL A 153 -3.78 16.16 -17.01
CA VAL A 153 -5.06 15.80 -17.61
C VAL A 153 -5.63 17.07 -18.25
N ASP A 154 -5.87 17.02 -19.56
CA ASP A 154 -6.46 18.12 -20.32
C ASP A 154 -7.90 17.76 -20.69
N SER A 155 -8.85 18.51 -20.15
CA SER A 155 -10.29 18.35 -20.40
C SER A 155 -10.83 19.42 -21.38
N THR A 156 -9.95 20.02 -22.19
CA THR A 156 -10.38 20.99 -23.19
C THR A 156 -11.15 20.30 -24.29
N PHE A 157 -12.38 20.74 -24.53
CA PHE A 157 -13.27 20.13 -25.52
C PHE A 157 -12.62 19.97 -26.89
N GLY A 158 -12.62 18.74 -27.40
CA GLY A 158 -12.06 18.35 -28.69
C GLY A 158 -10.58 18.03 -28.70
N ILE A 159 -9.88 18.12 -27.53
CA ILE A 159 -8.48 17.75 -27.34
C ILE A 159 -8.24 17.04 -26.01
N GLU A 160 -9.27 16.38 -25.49
CA GLU A 160 -9.21 15.66 -24.22
C GLU A 160 -8.06 14.66 -24.24
N SER A 161 -7.19 14.72 -23.22
CA SER A 161 -5.98 13.92 -23.23
C SER A 161 -5.34 13.76 -21.85
N ILE A 162 -4.52 12.73 -21.73
CA ILE A 162 -3.61 12.54 -20.60
C ILE A 162 -2.17 12.62 -21.08
N THR A 163 -1.32 13.22 -20.27
CA THR A 163 0.12 13.32 -20.51
C THR A 163 0.86 12.45 -19.50
N LEU A 164 1.72 11.59 -19.99
CA LEU A 164 2.50 10.62 -19.21
C LEU A 164 3.87 11.22 -18.82
N LEU A 165 4.39 10.81 -17.66
CA LEU A 165 5.71 11.23 -17.18
C LEU A 165 6.82 10.60 -18.03
N VAL A 166 6.77 9.27 -18.17
CA VAL A 166 7.81 8.52 -18.89
C VAL A 166 7.43 8.45 -20.36
N PRO A 167 8.29 8.94 -21.27
CA PRO A 167 8.01 8.87 -22.70
C PRO A 167 8.14 7.42 -23.21
N TYR A 168 7.24 7.03 -24.08
CA TYR A 168 7.40 5.81 -24.87
C TYR A 168 8.43 6.02 -25.98
N GLY A 169 9.17 4.97 -26.33
CA GLY A 169 10.26 5.05 -27.31
C GLY A 169 9.87 5.52 -28.72
N SER A 170 8.58 5.47 -29.07
CA SER A 170 8.00 5.99 -30.31
C SER A 170 6.61 6.58 -30.01
N ALA A 171 5.96 7.23 -30.97
CA ALA A 171 4.56 7.61 -30.81
C ALA A 171 3.70 6.35 -30.60
N PHE A 172 2.71 6.43 -29.70
CA PHE A 172 1.77 5.34 -29.49
C PHE A 172 0.98 5.06 -30.78
N SER A 173 0.64 3.79 -31.00
CA SER A 173 -0.28 3.40 -32.09
C SER A 173 -1.66 3.99 -31.85
N ASP A 174 -2.45 4.06 -32.91
CA ASP A 174 -3.85 4.45 -32.80
C ASP A 174 -4.66 3.35 -32.10
N ASN A 175 -5.65 3.76 -31.31
CA ASN A 175 -6.57 2.88 -30.58
C ASN A 175 -5.86 1.95 -29.55
N VAL A 176 -4.81 2.43 -28.90
CA VAL A 176 -4.20 1.68 -27.79
C VAL A 176 -5.16 1.57 -26.61
N LYS A 177 -5.05 0.46 -25.88
CA LYS A 177 -5.84 0.25 -24.68
C LYS A 177 -5.10 0.79 -23.46
N ILE A 178 -5.82 1.46 -22.60
CA ILE A 178 -5.39 1.84 -21.26
C ILE A 178 -6.06 0.90 -20.30
N SER A 179 -5.27 0.17 -19.54
CA SER A 179 -5.72 -0.89 -18.65
C SER A 179 -6.61 -0.38 -17.52
N ALA A 180 -7.53 -1.22 -17.07
CA ALA A 180 -8.23 -1.02 -15.82
C ALA A 180 -7.24 -1.12 -14.65
N SER A 181 -7.50 -0.42 -13.56
CA SER A 181 -6.62 -0.45 -12.39
C SER A 181 -7.30 0.06 -11.13
N THR A 182 -6.81 -0.38 -9.97
CA THR A 182 -7.18 0.20 -8.68
C THR A 182 -6.04 1.09 -8.17
N GLN A 183 -6.39 2.35 -7.87
CA GLN A 183 -5.45 3.38 -7.42
C GLN A 183 -5.71 3.74 -5.97
N PHE A 184 -4.65 3.79 -5.16
CA PHE A 184 -4.71 4.29 -3.78
C PHE A 184 -3.84 5.52 -3.65
N TYR A 185 -4.34 6.54 -2.95
CA TYR A 185 -3.65 7.81 -2.73
C TYR A 185 -4.02 8.43 -1.39
N HIS A 186 -3.20 9.36 -0.89
CA HIS A 186 -3.49 10.00 0.38
C HIS A 186 -4.72 10.90 0.30
N LYS A 187 -5.69 10.66 1.20
CA LYS A 187 -6.89 11.46 1.38
C LYS A 187 -7.32 11.41 2.84
N SER A 188 -7.74 12.54 3.40
CA SER A 188 -8.28 12.56 4.76
C SER A 188 -9.60 11.77 4.86
N GLY A 189 -9.84 11.15 6.01
CA GLY A 189 -11.03 10.35 6.26
C GLY A 189 -10.81 8.84 6.07
N GLN A 190 -9.61 8.37 6.36
CA GLN A 190 -9.27 6.94 6.35
C GLN A 190 -10.29 6.13 7.15
N PRO A 191 -10.81 5.01 6.61
CA PRO A 191 -11.72 4.13 7.35
C PRO A 191 -10.99 3.40 8.49
N THR A 192 -11.75 2.92 9.46
CA THR A 192 -11.31 1.92 10.42
C THR A 192 -11.65 0.52 9.95
N LEU A 193 -10.92 -0.44 10.47
CA LEU A 193 -11.03 -1.85 10.11
C LEU A 193 -11.44 -2.69 11.31
N SER A 194 -12.24 -3.69 11.05
CA SER A 194 -12.38 -4.87 11.90
C SER A 194 -11.52 -5.99 11.31
N VAL A 195 -10.61 -6.52 12.11
CA VAL A 195 -9.81 -7.67 11.72
C VAL A 195 -10.25 -8.87 12.53
N THR A 196 -10.58 -9.95 11.83
CA THR A 196 -10.94 -11.22 12.42
C THR A 196 -9.86 -12.23 12.11
N ASN A 197 -9.20 -12.75 13.14
CA ASN A 197 -8.17 -13.76 13.03
C ASN A 197 -8.67 -15.07 13.60
N TYR A 198 -8.75 -16.12 12.80
CA TYR A 198 -9.10 -17.46 13.22
C TYR A 198 -7.84 -18.27 13.51
N LEU A 199 -7.70 -18.74 14.72
CA LEU A 199 -6.57 -19.57 15.16
C LEU A 199 -7.01 -21.03 15.14
N GLY A 200 -6.39 -21.83 14.24
CA GLY A 200 -6.68 -23.25 14.10
C GLY A 200 -8.17 -23.57 13.83
N GLY A 201 -8.89 -22.63 13.20
CA GLY A 201 -10.30 -22.81 12.88
C GLY A 201 -11.29 -22.86 14.06
N GLU A 202 -10.84 -22.74 15.31
CA GLU A 202 -11.65 -22.91 16.50
C GLU A 202 -11.74 -21.64 17.38
N ILE A 203 -10.75 -20.79 17.35
CA ILE A 203 -10.69 -19.57 18.16
C ILE A 203 -10.75 -18.35 17.24
N ARG A 204 -11.69 -17.48 17.50
CA ARG A 204 -11.87 -16.22 16.79
C ARG A 204 -11.37 -15.06 17.65
N GLU A 205 -10.34 -14.37 17.17
CA GLU A 205 -9.87 -13.10 17.71
C GLU A 205 -10.46 -11.96 16.88
N LYS A 206 -11.05 -10.99 17.55
CA LYS A 206 -11.63 -9.78 16.95
C LYS A 206 -10.83 -8.57 17.38
N ALA A 207 -10.29 -7.84 16.42
CA ALA A 207 -9.69 -6.54 16.63
C ALA A 207 -10.61 -5.47 16.02
N ILE A 208 -10.94 -4.45 16.80
CA ILE A 208 -12.00 -3.50 16.50
C ILE A 208 -11.43 -2.08 16.44
N GLY A 209 -11.87 -1.30 15.45
CA GLY A 209 -11.41 0.08 15.27
C GLY A 209 -9.94 0.17 14.89
N MET A 210 -9.44 -0.80 14.13
CA MET A 210 -8.04 -0.87 13.73
C MET A 210 -7.73 0.19 12.67
N ARG A 211 -6.58 0.86 12.81
CA ARG A 211 -6.00 1.76 11.80
C ARG A 211 -4.51 1.49 11.65
N PRO A 212 -3.98 1.58 10.43
CA PRO A 212 -2.53 1.54 10.23
C PRO A 212 -1.85 2.76 10.86
N VAL A 213 -0.90 2.50 11.77
CA VAL A 213 0.02 3.51 12.31
C VAL A 213 1.27 3.63 11.47
N SER A 214 1.69 2.52 10.85
CA SER A 214 2.76 2.52 9.86
C SER A 214 2.54 1.39 8.87
N ALA A 215 3.17 1.53 7.71
CA ALA A 215 3.37 0.45 6.77
C ALA A 215 4.74 0.60 6.11
N GLU A 216 5.29 -0.50 5.64
CA GLU A 216 6.58 -0.51 4.94
C GLU A 216 6.49 -1.43 3.73
N LEU A 217 6.81 -0.87 2.56
CA LEU A 217 7.11 -1.63 1.36
C LEU A 217 8.59 -2.02 1.43
N ALA A 218 8.84 -3.28 1.69
CA ALA A 218 10.17 -3.87 1.79
C ALA A 218 10.45 -4.80 0.61
N ASN A 219 11.69 -5.28 0.53
CA ASN A 219 12.13 -6.28 -0.45
C ASN A 219 11.95 -5.87 -1.93
N PHE A 220 11.82 -4.56 -2.22
CA PHE A 220 11.85 -4.09 -3.60
C PHE A 220 13.33 -4.04 -4.08
N ALA A 221 13.90 -5.25 -4.22
CA ALA A 221 15.29 -5.49 -4.59
C ALA A 221 15.37 -6.63 -5.61
N THR A 222 16.42 -6.64 -6.42
CA THR A 222 16.59 -7.60 -7.52
C THR A 222 16.42 -9.05 -7.07
N GLY A 223 15.47 -9.76 -7.69
CA GLY A 223 15.19 -11.18 -7.43
C GLY A 223 14.44 -11.46 -6.13
N GLN A 224 13.90 -10.46 -5.47
CA GLN A 224 13.07 -10.58 -4.27
C GLN A 224 11.58 -10.44 -4.61
N LEU A 225 10.73 -10.92 -3.70
CA LEU A 225 9.29 -10.66 -3.72
C LEU A 225 9.01 -9.42 -2.87
N PRO A 226 8.35 -8.39 -3.41
CA PRO A 226 8.02 -7.22 -2.64
C PRO A 226 6.93 -7.52 -1.62
N GLU A 227 7.15 -7.06 -0.40
CA GLU A 227 6.26 -7.26 0.73
C GLU A 227 5.77 -5.92 1.29
N MET A 228 4.53 -5.91 1.77
CA MET A 228 3.96 -4.77 2.47
C MET A 228 3.58 -5.19 3.90
N SER A 229 4.23 -4.63 4.89
CA SER A 229 3.94 -4.90 6.30
C SER A 229 3.18 -3.75 6.92
N PHE A 230 1.99 -4.02 7.48
CA PHE A 230 1.15 -3.02 8.13
C PHE A 230 1.20 -3.20 9.64
N SER A 231 1.57 -2.13 10.37
CA SER A 231 1.39 -2.07 11.81
C SER A 231 0.09 -1.33 12.14
N LEU A 232 -0.78 -1.97 12.90
CA LEU A 232 -2.13 -1.50 13.20
C LEU A 232 -2.28 -1.19 14.70
N GLU A 233 -3.11 -0.17 15.02
CA GLU A 233 -3.54 0.09 16.39
C GLU A 233 -5.06 0.24 16.45
N GLY A 234 -5.70 -0.42 17.43
CA GLY A 234 -7.14 -0.53 17.55
C GLY A 234 -7.70 -0.04 18.90
N LEU A 235 -9.03 0.07 18.91
CA LEU A 235 -9.80 0.59 20.05
C LEU A 235 -10.17 -0.47 21.07
N ASP A 236 -10.52 -1.68 20.61
CA ASP A 236 -10.99 -2.77 21.47
C ASP A 236 -10.68 -4.14 20.84
N PHE A 237 -10.83 -5.17 21.64
CA PHE A 237 -10.61 -6.56 21.21
C PHE A 237 -11.55 -7.52 21.95
N ALA A 238 -11.82 -8.66 21.31
CA ALA A 238 -12.50 -9.78 21.91
C ALA A 238 -11.90 -11.10 21.41
N ARG A 239 -11.94 -12.14 22.23
CA ARG A 239 -11.60 -13.51 21.85
C ARG A 239 -12.75 -14.42 22.26
N GLU A 240 -13.18 -15.26 21.36
CA GLU A 240 -14.26 -16.20 21.58
C GLU A 240 -14.02 -17.53 20.87
N VAL A 241 -14.73 -18.58 21.28
CA VAL A 241 -14.77 -19.83 20.52
C VAL A 241 -15.67 -19.59 19.30
N GLY A 242 -15.19 -19.92 18.12
CA GLY A 242 -15.95 -19.74 16.89
C GLY A 242 -15.19 -20.31 15.69
N THR A 243 -15.92 -20.95 14.81
CA THR A 243 -15.44 -21.38 13.50
C THR A 243 -15.76 -20.32 12.46
N PRO A 244 -15.02 -20.22 11.34
CA PRO A 244 -15.42 -19.39 10.23
C PRO A 244 -16.85 -19.69 9.81
N LEU A 245 -17.61 -18.65 9.42
CA LEU A 245 -19.01 -18.81 8.99
C LEU A 245 -19.14 -19.62 7.69
N PHE A 246 -18.05 -19.72 6.95
CA PHE A 246 -17.93 -20.46 5.69
C PHE A 246 -16.48 -20.92 5.53
N ASP A 247 -16.28 -21.92 4.69
CA ASP A 247 -14.94 -22.32 4.29
C ASP A 247 -14.27 -21.14 3.58
N PRO A 248 -13.16 -20.59 4.11
CA PRO A 248 -12.55 -19.43 3.50
C PRO A 248 -12.12 -19.78 2.06
N ALA A 249 -12.79 -19.16 1.11
CA ALA A 249 -12.35 -19.25 -0.26
C ALA A 249 -11.07 -18.42 -0.40
N TYR A 250 -9.94 -19.06 -0.44
CA TYR A 250 -8.67 -18.46 -0.93
C TYR A 250 -8.65 -18.39 -2.45
N ASP A 251 -9.74 -18.75 -3.08
CA ASP A 251 -9.89 -19.22 -4.45
C ASP A 251 -10.06 -18.08 -5.47
N SER A 252 -10.32 -16.86 -5.03
CA SER A 252 -10.55 -15.75 -5.96
C SER A 252 -9.27 -15.13 -6.52
N GLN A 253 -8.13 -15.56 -6.00
CA GLN A 253 -6.81 -15.05 -6.38
C GLN A 253 -5.85 -16.16 -6.86
N GLU A 254 -6.36 -17.36 -7.15
CA GLU A 254 -5.60 -18.35 -7.90
C GLU A 254 -5.15 -17.75 -9.24
N GLY A 255 -3.86 -17.42 -9.35
CA GLY A 255 -3.28 -16.73 -10.51
C GLY A 255 -2.67 -15.36 -10.20
N ALA A 256 -2.98 -14.73 -9.06
CA ALA A 256 -2.31 -13.50 -8.63
C ALA A 256 -1.02 -13.83 -7.86
N GLU A 257 0.03 -14.17 -8.57
CA GLU A 257 1.35 -14.35 -7.95
C GLU A 257 2.03 -12.98 -7.72
N PRO A 258 2.76 -12.81 -6.60
CA PRO A 258 3.51 -11.58 -6.38
C PRO A 258 4.57 -11.41 -7.46
N PRO A 259 4.74 -10.21 -8.03
CA PRO A 259 5.74 -9.99 -9.05
C PRO A 259 7.14 -10.12 -8.43
N VAL A 260 8.00 -10.91 -9.06
CA VAL A 260 9.43 -10.91 -8.73
C VAL A 260 10.03 -9.59 -9.22
N VAL A 261 10.85 -8.93 -8.38
CA VAL A 261 11.55 -7.69 -8.77
C VAL A 261 12.68 -8.02 -9.75
N LEU A 262 12.27 -8.32 -10.98
CA LEU A 262 13.15 -8.52 -12.15
C LEU A 262 12.59 -7.71 -13.32
N CYS A 263 13.44 -7.06 -14.09
CA CYS A 263 13.02 -6.11 -15.13
C CYS A 263 12.10 -4.98 -14.62
N SER A 264 12.07 -4.78 -13.30
CA SER A 264 11.39 -3.66 -12.66
C SER A 264 12.14 -2.38 -12.97
N LYS A 265 11.40 -1.29 -13.19
CA LYS A 265 11.99 0.00 -13.55
C LYS A 265 11.66 1.03 -12.51
N VAL A 266 12.68 1.79 -12.13
CA VAL A 266 12.51 2.97 -11.27
C VAL A 266 13.04 4.19 -12.02
N TYR A 267 12.30 5.28 -11.95
CA TYR A 267 12.62 6.52 -12.64
C TYR A 267 12.72 7.67 -11.65
N LYS A 268 13.74 8.49 -11.82
CA LYS A 268 13.83 9.85 -11.29
C LYS A 268 13.33 10.79 -12.37
N ASP A 269 12.23 11.45 -12.16
CA ASP A 269 11.52 12.21 -13.18
C ASP A 269 11.22 11.31 -14.40
N ALA A 270 11.79 11.57 -15.54
CA ALA A 270 11.65 10.72 -16.73
C ALA A 270 12.91 9.89 -17.03
N THR A 271 13.93 9.92 -16.14
CA THR A 271 15.22 9.22 -16.32
C THR A 271 15.23 7.93 -15.52
N GLU A 272 15.55 6.82 -16.15
CA GLU A 272 15.68 5.52 -15.50
C GLU A 272 16.88 5.50 -14.54
N LEU A 273 16.67 5.02 -13.32
CA LEU A 273 17.70 4.84 -12.30
C LEU A 273 18.08 3.37 -12.17
N THR A 274 19.39 3.10 -12.12
CA THR A 274 19.90 1.77 -11.77
C THR A 274 20.00 1.63 -10.26
N LEU A 275 19.08 0.87 -9.66
CA LEU A 275 18.99 0.68 -8.21
C LEU A 275 19.32 -0.75 -7.82
N ASN A 276 19.98 -0.92 -6.69
CA ASN A 276 20.10 -2.21 -6.00
C ASN A 276 18.82 -2.53 -5.22
N SER A 277 18.32 -1.57 -4.44
CA SER A 277 17.12 -1.75 -3.63
C SER A 277 16.38 -0.44 -3.39
N LEU A 278 15.09 -0.59 -3.07
CA LEU A 278 14.22 0.50 -2.68
C LEU A 278 13.30 0.03 -1.55
N SER A 279 13.04 0.90 -0.58
CA SER A 279 11.98 0.72 0.41
C SER A 279 11.17 2.01 0.58
N ILE A 280 9.89 1.88 0.93
CA ILE A 280 9.00 3.01 1.19
C ILE A 280 8.35 2.80 2.54
N SER A 281 8.47 3.79 3.41
CA SER A 281 7.87 3.79 4.73
C SER A 281 6.72 4.79 4.83
N PHE A 282 5.62 4.35 5.39
CA PHE A 282 4.43 5.16 5.66
C PHE A 282 4.27 5.32 7.15
N THR A 283 3.97 6.51 7.62
CA THR A 283 3.73 6.78 9.04
C THR A 283 2.50 7.63 9.24
N ASN A 284 1.54 7.10 9.99
CA ASN A 284 0.35 7.77 10.46
C ASN A 284 0.47 8.07 11.95
N THR A 285 0.37 9.32 12.35
CA THR A 285 0.23 9.67 13.77
C THR A 285 -1.25 9.63 14.14
N LEU A 286 -1.63 8.72 15.03
CA LEU A 286 -3.00 8.59 15.52
C LEU A 286 -3.26 9.45 16.74
N GLY A 287 -4.39 10.16 16.74
CA GLY A 287 -4.98 10.78 17.92
C GLY A 287 -6.22 10.00 18.35
N PHE A 288 -6.29 9.60 19.62
CA PHE A 288 -7.45 8.88 20.15
C PHE A 288 -8.40 9.81 20.88
N LEU A 289 -9.69 9.70 20.58
CA LEU A 289 -10.75 10.31 21.36
C LEU A 289 -11.15 9.36 22.48
N THR A 290 -11.04 9.84 23.72
CA THR A 290 -11.39 9.07 24.90
C THR A 290 -12.73 9.51 25.48
N SER A 291 -13.47 8.59 26.08
CA SER A 291 -14.74 8.88 26.76
C SER A 291 -14.92 8.02 27.99
N THR A 292 -15.39 8.64 29.06
CA THR A 292 -15.80 7.93 30.29
C THR A 292 -17.00 7.01 30.10
N ALA A 293 -17.77 7.19 29.02
CA ALA A 293 -18.93 6.36 28.67
C ALA A 293 -18.53 5.09 27.89
N SER A 294 -17.29 5.02 27.35
CA SER A 294 -16.79 3.85 26.62
C SER A 294 -16.22 2.81 27.58
N CYS A 295 -16.59 1.53 27.40
CA CYS A 295 -16.05 0.42 28.17
C CYS A 295 -14.58 0.11 27.86
N SER A 296 -14.08 0.49 26.66
CA SER A 296 -12.67 0.41 26.28
C SER A 296 -11.87 1.66 26.68
N GLY A 297 -12.57 2.76 27.04
CA GLY A 297 -11.98 4.06 27.35
C GLY A 297 -11.73 4.91 26.10
N LYS A 298 -11.72 4.33 24.90
CA LYS A 298 -11.55 4.99 23.60
C LYS A 298 -12.85 4.87 22.80
N ILE A 299 -13.20 5.88 22.01
CA ILE A 299 -14.41 5.88 21.16
C ILE A 299 -14.08 6.04 19.66
N SER A 300 -12.98 6.66 19.33
CA SER A 300 -12.54 6.78 17.95
C SER A 300 -11.04 7.12 17.86
N SER A 301 -10.50 6.97 16.67
CA SER A 301 -9.15 7.40 16.31
C SER A 301 -9.18 8.32 15.10
N ARG A 302 -8.17 9.18 14.96
CA ARG A 302 -8.01 10.04 13.77
C ARG A 302 -6.55 10.10 13.40
N VAL A 303 -6.28 10.05 12.12
CA VAL A 303 -4.94 10.37 11.61
C VAL A 303 -4.74 11.87 11.68
N THR A 304 -3.75 12.30 12.44
CA THR A 304 -3.42 13.72 12.67
C THR A 304 -2.24 14.17 11.83
N LYS A 305 -1.37 13.24 11.41
CA LYS A 305 -0.23 13.50 10.54
C LYS A 305 0.04 12.26 9.69
N PHE A 306 0.33 12.49 8.42
CA PHE A 306 0.76 11.48 7.47
C PHE A 306 2.13 11.85 6.90
N GLN A 307 3.02 10.88 6.82
CA GLN A 307 4.37 11.05 6.29
C GLN A 307 4.74 9.82 5.46
N VAL A 308 5.47 10.07 4.39
CA VAL A 308 6.07 9.03 3.56
C VAL A 308 7.57 9.27 3.52
N GLY A 309 8.33 8.26 3.90
CA GLY A 309 9.77 8.19 3.72
C GLY A 309 10.12 7.18 2.64
N PHE A 310 11.28 7.32 2.05
CA PHE A 310 11.83 6.32 1.16
C PHE A 310 13.33 6.17 1.37
N THR A 311 13.84 4.99 1.06
CA THR A 311 15.28 4.73 0.98
C THR A 311 15.55 4.11 -0.37
N ILE A 312 16.50 4.67 -1.12
CA ILE A 312 16.99 4.12 -2.38
C ILE A 312 18.49 3.92 -2.31
N ASN A 313 18.96 2.86 -2.92
CA ASN A 313 20.38 2.52 -3.00
C ASN A 313 20.82 2.42 -4.47
N PRO A 314 21.06 3.56 -5.15
CA PRO A 314 21.61 3.56 -6.49
C PRO A 314 23.08 3.15 -6.48
N TYR A 315 23.53 2.52 -7.56
CA TYR A 315 24.96 2.37 -7.81
C TYR A 315 25.52 3.73 -8.20
N MET A 316 26.71 4.05 -7.68
CA MET A 316 27.36 5.33 -7.99
C MET A 316 27.94 5.30 -9.41
N GLU A 317 27.33 6.05 -10.30
CA GLU A 317 27.76 6.24 -11.69
C GLU A 317 28.27 7.68 -11.91
N ASN A 318 28.94 7.95 -13.02
CA ASN A 318 29.47 9.30 -13.30
C ASN A 318 28.36 10.37 -13.43
N ASP A 319 27.13 9.95 -13.68
CA ASP A 319 25.96 10.83 -13.86
C ASP A 319 25.20 11.07 -12.54
N ASP A 320 25.62 10.45 -11.43
CA ASP A 320 24.98 10.60 -10.11
C ASP A 320 25.23 11.94 -9.42
N VAL A 321 26.04 12.79 -10.01
CA VAL A 321 26.21 14.19 -9.58
C VAL A 321 24.86 14.89 -9.44
N ASP A 322 23.89 14.53 -10.27
CA ASP A 322 22.52 15.05 -10.23
C ASP A 322 21.79 14.81 -8.89
N LEU A 323 21.95 13.65 -8.24
CA LEU A 323 21.31 13.34 -6.95
C LEU A 323 21.96 14.17 -5.83
N PHE A 324 23.25 14.37 -5.87
CA PHE A 324 23.97 15.19 -4.92
C PHE A 324 23.63 16.69 -5.09
N GLU A 325 23.46 17.19 -6.31
CA GLU A 325 22.99 18.54 -6.59
C GLU A 325 21.55 18.76 -6.06
N LEU A 326 20.66 17.78 -6.23
CA LEU A 326 19.30 17.83 -5.66
C LEU A 326 19.29 17.90 -4.13
N PHE A 327 20.23 17.22 -3.49
CA PHE A 327 20.44 17.30 -2.04
C PHE A 327 20.96 18.70 -1.63
N GLU A 328 22.03 19.22 -2.29
CA GLU A 328 22.61 20.53 -1.97
C GLU A 328 21.59 21.67 -2.16
N ASP A 329 20.86 21.66 -3.26
CA ASP A 329 19.88 22.69 -3.60
C ASP A 329 18.51 22.48 -2.94
N ASN A 330 18.32 21.36 -2.24
CA ASN A 330 17.02 20.94 -1.70
C ASN A 330 15.91 21.02 -2.76
N THR A 331 16.20 20.62 -3.98
CA THR A 331 15.28 20.63 -5.12
C THR A 331 14.38 19.40 -5.10
N GLY A 332 13.08 19.57 -5.43
CA GLY A 332 12.12 18.46 -5.52
C GLY A 332 12.26 17.73 -6.84
N PHE A 333 12.07 16.42 -6.78
CA PHE A 333 12.03 15.52 -7.93
C PHE A 333 10.96 14.46 -7.72
N SER A 334 10.59 13.75 -8.78
CA SER A 334 9.63 12.66 -8.67
C SER A 334 10.33 11.30 -8.70
N ILE A 335 9.75 10.33 -7.99
CA ILE A 335 10.15 8.92 -8.07
C ILE A 335 8.95 8.12 -8.54
N PHE A 336 9.14 7.35 -9.60
CA PHE A 336 8.18 6.38 -10.11
C PHE A 336 8.84 5.01 -10.18
N GLY A 337 8.15 3.98 -9.68
CA GLY A 337 8.60 2.59 -9.79
C GLY A 337 7.46 1.67 -10.18
N SER A 338 7.75 0.70 -11.02
CA SER A 338 6.82 -0.36 -11.41
C SER A 338 7.52 -1.71 -11.39
N SER A 339 6.82 -2.73 -10.89
CA SER A 339 7.21 -4.12 -11.08
C SER A 339 6.86 -4.54 -12.49
N ASN A 340 7.65 -5.45 -13.04
CA ASN A 340 7.31 -6.14 -14.29
C ASN A 340 7.38 -7.65 -14.00
N ASN A 341 6.32 -8.39 -14.23
CA ASN A 341 6.30 -9.83 -14.00
C ASN A 341 7.07 -10.53 -15.13
N TYR A 342 8.37 -10.78 -14.90
CA TYR A 342 9.26 -11.39 -15.88
C TYR A 342 9.22 -12.92 -15.77
N GLY A 343 8.92 -13.59 -16.89
CA GLY A 343 8.95 -15.05 -16.99
C GLY A 343 7.61 -15.74 -16.73
N ALA A 344 6.58 -15.00 -16.37
CA ALA A 344 5.23 -15.48 -16.23
C ALA A 344 4.58 -15.82 -17.60
N SER A 345 3.45 -16.52 -17.59
CA SER A 345 2.62 -16.73 -18.76
C SER A 345 2.14 -15.43 -19.38
N GLU A 346 1.60 -15.44 -20.59
CA GLU A 346 1.06 -14.23 -21.23
C GLU A 346 -0.02 -13.55 -20.36
N ASP A 347 -0.81 -14.35 -19.63
CA ASP A 347 -1.87 -13.86 -18.74
C ASP A 347 -1.30 -13.26 -17.44
N GLU A 348 -0.22 -13.82 -16.88
CA GLU A 348 0.43 -13.33 -15.65
C GLU A 348 1.29 -12.08 -15.85
N LYS A 349 1.79 -11.82 -17.07
CA LYS A 349 2.49 -10.56 -17.42
C LYS A 349 1.57 -9.33 -17.36
N GLU A 350 0.28 -9.53 -17.23
CA GLU A 350 -0.68 -8.45 -17.17
C GLU A 350 -0.71 -7.74 -15.81
N GLN A 351 -0.29 -8.40 -14.74
CA GLN A 351 -0.34 -7.86 -13.38
C GLN A 351 0.89 -6.98 -13.07
N VAL A 352 0.63 -5.73 -12.78
CA VAL A 352 1.67 -4.75 -12.46
C VAL A 352 1.31 -4.04 -11.15
N VAL A 353 2.26 -3.97 -10.24
CA VAL A 353 2.18 -3.08 -9.09
C VAL A 353 3.13 -1.91 -9.30
N ALA A 354 2.68 -0.72 -8.99
CA ALA A 354 3.46 0.49 -9.21
C ALA A 354 3.21 1.53 -8.13
N PHE A 355 4.18 2.40 -7.94
CA PHE A 355 4.09 3.53 -7.03
C PHE A 355 4.64 4.80 -7.68
N TYR A 356 4.11 5.95 -7.27
CA TYR A 356 4.55 7.25 -7.74
C TYR A 356 4.54 8.29 -6.63
N MET A 357 5.66 8.95 -6.43
CA MET A 357 5.85 10.05 -5.48
C MET A 357 6.25 11.30 -6.27
N PRO A 358 5.36 12.28 -6.45
CA PRO A 358 5.57 13.41 -7.36
C PRO A 358 6.54 14.48 -6.84
N ASN A 359 6.80 14.54 -5.54
CA ASN A 359 7.66 15.57 -4.94
C ASN A 359 8.47 14.99 -3.79
N CYS A 360 9.63 14.49 -4.10
CA CYS A 360 10.60 13.91 -3.17
C CYS A 360 11.68 14.93 -2.80
N ARG A 361 12.22 14.81 -1.60
CA ARG A 361 13.36 15.61 -1.10
C ARG A 361 14.35 14.69 -0.42
N ILE A 362 15.62 15.02 -0.55
CA ILE A 362 16.74 14.27 0.04
C ILE A 362 17.33 15.08 1.18
N PRO A 363 17.07 14.73 2.45
CA PRO A 363 17.71 15.34 3.61
C PRO A 363 19.10 14.74 3.92
N GLU A 364 19.38 13.52 3.47
CA GLU A 364 20.60 12.79 3.83
C GLU A 364 21.05 11.84 2.72
N ILE A 365 22.34 11.86 2.43
CA ILE A 365 23.02 10.91 1.56
C ILE A 365 24.20 10.31 2.33
N THR A 366 24.35 9.00 2.29
CA THR A 366 25.47 8.28 2.90
C THR A 366 26.11 7.38 1.86
N THR A 367 27.37 7.61 1.54
CA THR A 367 28.12 6.77 0.61
C THR A 367 28.52 5.46 1.31
N GLY A 368 28.29 4.35 0.65
CA GLY A 368 28.63 3.00 1.06
C GLY A 368 29.32 2.21 -0.03
N ASP A 369 29.42 0.91 0.17
CA ASP A 369 29.85 -0.04 -0.85
C ASP A 369 29.07 -1.35 -0.73
N GLU A 370 28.82 -2.01 -1.85
CA GLU A 370 28.27 -3.33 -1.93
C GLU A 370 29.16 -4.19 -2.83
N ASP A 371 29.73 -5.26 -2.29
CA ASP A 371 30.69 -6.14 -2.97
C ASP A 371 31.87 -5.38 -3.63
N GLY A 372 32.27 -4.22 -3.05
CA GLY A 372 33.33 -3.37 -3.55
C GLY A 372 32.91 -2.40 -4.67
N ILE A 373 31.62 -2.31 -4.98
CA ILE A 373 31.03 -1.31 -5.86
C ILE A 373 30.46 -0.19 -5.01
N LEU A 374 30.79 1.05 -5.34
CA LEU A 374 30.28 2.21 -4.59
C LEU A 374 28.78 2.38 -4.80
N THR A 375 28.08 2.62 -3.70
CA THR A 375 26.63 2.90 -3.68
C THR A 375 26.36 4.12 -2.81
N ASP A 376 25.27 4.83 -3.09
CA ASP A 376 24.75 5.86 -2.21
C ASP A 376 23.47 5.37 -1.54
N ALA A 377 23.46 5.37 -0.21
CA ALA A 377 22.22 5.19 0.55
C ALA A 377 21.54 6.56 0.73
N ILE A 378 20.43 6.76 0.02
CA ILE A 378 19.69 8.01 -0.01
C ILE A 378 18.42 7.83 0.79
N ASN A 379 18.35 8.50 1.93
CA ASN A 379 17.13 8.59 2.74
C ASN A 379 16.37 9.86 2.35
N GLY A 380 15.12 9.72 1.95
CA GLY A 380 14.31 10.82 1.50
C GLY A 380 12.91 10.85 2.10
N THR A 381 12.22 11.94 1.82
CA THR A 381 10.82 12.14 2.21
C THR A 381 10.00 12.61 1.02
N ALA A 382 8.80 12.04 0.87
CA ALA A 382 7.86 12.51 -0.12
C ALA A 382 6.93 13.58 0.49
N HIS A 383 6.68 14.60 -0.28
CA HIS A 383 5.84 15.75 0.08
C HIS A 383 4.70 15.90 -0.92
N ARG A 384 3.65 16.62 -0.50
CA ARG A 384 2.60 17.02 -1.43
C ARG A 384 3.14 18.02 -2.47
N ASP A 385 2.66 17.91 -3.69
CA ASP A 385 2.88 18.88 -4.75
C ASP A 385 1.68 19.84 -4.86
N ALA A 386 0.49 19.31 -5.14
CA ALA A 386 -0.74 20.09 -5.29
C ALA A 386 -1.84 19.78 -4.25
N GLY A 387 -1.58 18.83 -3.33
CA GLY A 387 -2.47 18.37 -2.25
C GLY A 387 -3.03 16.96 -2.50
N ASN A 388 -3.11 16.13 -1.49
CA ASN A 388 -3.53 14.72 -1.54
C ASN A 388 -2.76 13.84 -2.55
N ASP A 389 -1.56 14.21 -2.89
CA ASP A 389 -0.75 13.64 -3.97
C ASP A 389 0.67 13.26 -3.51
N THR A 390 0.86 13.06 -2.20
CA THR A 390 2.17 12.68 -1.65
C THR A 390 2.67 11.37 -2.25
N ILE A 391 1.77 10.40 -2.46
CA ILE A 391 2.06 9.09 -3.05
C ILE A 391 0.81 8.51 -3.71
N PHE A 392 1.02 7.79 -4.79
CA PHE A 392 0.05 6.94 -5.47
C PHE A 392 0.57 5.52 -5.52
N LEU A 393 -0.30 4.55 -5.22
CA LEU A 393 -0.06 3.13 -5.42
C LEU A 393 -1.06 2.63 -6.46
N ALA A 394 -0.63 1.85 -7.42
CA ALA A 394 -1.48 1.30 -8.47
C ALA A 394 -1.34 -0.21 -8.53
N PHE A 395 -2.47 -0.86 -8.65
CA PHE A 395 -2.63 -2.29 -8.88
C PHE A 395 -3.37 -2.45 -10.21
N ILE A 396 -2.65 -2.99 -11.22
CA ILE A 396 -3.07 -2.98 -12.63
C ILE A 396 -3.11 -4.41 -13.15
#